data_98bfd258bd8edec994196b90cfda3547
#
_entry.id   98bfd258bd8edec994196b90cfda3547
#
_cell.length_a   1.000
_cell.length_b   1.000
_cell.length_c   1.000
_cell.angle_alpha   90.00
_cell.angle_beta   90.00
_cell.angle_gamma   90.00
#
_symmetry.space_group_name_H-M   'P 1'
#
loop_
_entity.id
_entity.type
_entity.pdbx_description
1 polymer ?
#
loop_
_entity_poly.entity_id
_entity_poly.type
_entity_poly.pdbx_seq_one_letter_code
_entity_poly.pdbx_strand_id
1 'polypeptide(L)'
;MKRTDIIQSLIDKVGAENYLEVGVSAGENFRDIKCKNKVGVDPEPSTPATIHIDSDSFFKDNKRTFDVIFIDGLHHADQVYRDINNSLAILNDKGFIVCHDMNPQLEEHQTLPYRGGIWNGDCWKAYVQLRQERDDLAMCVVDTDYGCGIITKGYQEKLDKIDDLNFNTFSQKRKEWLNLISPETFLSKIVAPNINENDYDVKYLTNLLHHYIQHPEDPEINYLLAMFYWDIGQTAACMSYCLRTVERSESKLLQYECLIRAAMCYEKQGTRKFTVKGLIQNAMIVMPKRPEAHFLLARHYEHHNQSDDGAWKDCYQTACIAEAFCERDPEPLRTDVDYPGFYGILFEKAISAWWCGLCDESR
;
A
#
# COMPACT_ATOMS: atom_id res chain seq x y z
N MET A 1 -13.61 19.07 -6.93
CA MET A 1 -13.64 18.09 -5.81
C MET A 1 -14.24 18.79 -4.59
N LYS A 2 -15.16 18.13 -3.90
CA LYS A 2 -15.79 18.62 -2.66
C LYS A 2 -15.37 17.71 -1.49
N ARG A 3 -15.68 18.13 -0.25
CA ARG A 3 -15.46 17.30 0.95
C ARG A 3 -16.02 15.88 0.82
N THR A 4 -17.22 15.75 0.26
CA THR A 4 -17.88 14.45 0.04
C THR A 4 -17.05 13.53 -0.86
N ASP A 5 -16.45 14.06 -1.93
CA ASP A 5 -15.59 13.28 -2.84
C ASP A 5 -14.33 12.80 -2.12
N ILE A 6 -13.73 13.64 -1.27
CA ILE A 6 -12.56 13.32 -0.47
C ILE A 6 -12.87 12.19 0.51
N ILE A 7 -13.95 12.35 1.29
CA ILE A 7 -14.37 11.35 2.29
C ILE A 7 -14.69 10.02 1.61
N GLN A 8 -15.47 10.03 0.51
CA GLN A 8 -15.81 8.81 -0.21
C GLN A 8 -14.57 8.11 -0.77
N SER A 9 -13.63 8.88 -1.34
CA SER A 9 -12.38 8.32 -1.85
C SER A 9 -11.54 7.62 -0.76
N LEU A 10 -11.54 8.17 0.47
CA LEU A 10 -10.86 7.54 1.60
C LEU A 10 -11.59 6.30 2.12
N ILE A 11 -12.94 6.33 2.16
CA ILE A 11 -13.77 5.18 2.48
C ILE A 11 -13.49 4.03 1.51
N ASP A 12 -13.49 4.31 0.22
CA ASP A 12 -13.25 3.32 -0.82
C ASP A 12 -11.80 2.78 -0.75
N LYS A 13 -10.82 3.65 -0.48
CA LYS A 13 -9.41 3.29 -0.34
C LYS A 13 -9.16 2.26 0.78
N VAL A 14 -9.76 2.46 1.94
CA VAL A 14 -9.53 1.58 3.10
C VAL A 14 -10.55 0.46 3.22
N GLY A 15 -11.57 0.44 2.34
CA GLY A 15 -12.69 -0.48 2.45
C GLY A 15 -13.48 -0.26 3.75
N ALA A 16 -13.73 1.01 4.11
CA ALA A 16 -14.32 1.38 5.38
C ALA A 16 -15.73 0.79 5.57
N GLU A 17 -15.96 0.18 6.71
CA GLU A 17 -17.30 -0.29 7.12
C GLU A 17 -17.99 0.68 8.10
N ASN A 18 -17.23 1.50 8.84
CA ASN A 18 -17.74 2.36 9.91
C ASN A 18 -17.31 3.82 9.68
N TYR A 19 -18.28 4.70 9.47
CA TYR A 19 -18.12 6.13 9.26
C TYR A 19 -18.76 6.93 10.39
N LEU A 20 -18.04 7.94 10.88
CA LEU A 20 -18.54 8.91 11.85
C LEU A 20 -18.52 10.31 11.24
N GLU A 21 -19.61 11.08 11.43
CA GLU A 21 -19.68 12.51 11.09
C GLU A 21 -20.02 13.31 12.35
N VAL A 22 -19.15 14.21 12.75
CA VAL A 22 -19.35 15.16 13.86
C VAL A 22 -19.70 16.53 13.27
N GLY A 23 -20.91 16.99 13.53
CA GLY A 23 -21.51 18.15 12.86
C GLY A 23 -22.20 17.75 11.56
N VAL A 24 -23.47 17.38 11.65
CA VAL A 24 -24.25 16.88 10.50
C VAL A 24 -25.02 18.02 9.79
N SER A 25 -25.44 19.05 10.54
CA SER A 25 -26.19 20.20 10.02
C SER A 25 -27.38 19.76 9.12
N ALA A 26 -27.52 20.33 7.93
CA ALA A 26 -28.58 19.95 6.97
C ALA A 26 -28.42 18.52 6.43
N GLY A 27 -27.31 17.83 6.68
CA GLY A 27 -27.06 16.43 6.35
C GLY A 27 -26.77 16.16 4.87
N GLU A 28 -26.39 17.17 4.11
CA GLU A 28 -26.03 16.98 2.69
C GLU A 28 -24.90 15.97 2.54
N ASN A 29 -23.80 16.17 3.25
CA ASN A 29 -22.68 15.27 3.24
C ASN A 29 -23.04 13.88 3.80
N PHE A 30 -23.68 13.85 4.97
CA PHE A 30 -24.05 12.60 5.63
C PHE A 30 -24.96 11.70 4.78
N ARG A 31 -25.88 12.27 4.00
CA ARG A 31 -26.75 11.49 3.09
C ARG A 31 -26.00 10.91 1.91
N ASP A 32 -25.09 11.68 1.32
CA ASP A 32 -24.41 11.32 0.07
C ASP A 32 -23.29 10.28 0.29
N ILE A 33 -22.67 10.24 1.47
CA ILE A 33 -21.65 9.26 1.82
C ILE A 33 -22.22 7.84 1.82
N LYS A 34 -21.55 6.95 1.10
CA LYS A 34 -21.84 5.52 1.00
C LYS A 34 -20.91 4.73 1.90
N CYS A 35 -21.40 4.30 3.04
CA CYS A 35 -20.70 3.42 3.98
C CYS A 35 -21.73 2.50 4.65
N LYS A 36 -21.30 1.28 5.01
CA LYS A 36 -22.18 0.25 5.57
C LYS A 36 -22.82 0.70 6.89
N ASN A 37 -22.03 1.25 7.81
CA ASN A 37 -22.46 1.76 9.10
C ASN A 37 -22.09 3.23 9.18
N LYS A 38 -23.10 4.09 9.36
CA LYS A 38 -22.90 5.54 9.50
C LYS A 38 -23.45 6.01 10.83
N VAL A 39 -22.66 6.82 11.54
CA VAL A 39 -23.07 7.52 12.75
C VAL A 39 -22.88 9.02 12.51
N GLY A 40 -23.95 9.79 12.69
CA GLY A 40 -23.93 11.25 12.65
C GLY A 40 -24.21 11.79 14.04
N VAL A 41 -23.41 12.73 14.51
CA VAL A 41 -23.51 13.39 15.82
C VAL A 41 -23.73 14.88 15.62
N ASP A 42 -24.81 15.42 16.14
CA ASP A 42 -25.15 16.84 16.09
C ASP A 42 -26.08 17.19 17.25
N PRO A 43 -25.81 18.26 18.03
CA PRO A 43 -26.67 18.62 19.15
C PRO A 43 -28.06 19.15 18.74
N GLU A 44 -28.21 19.62 17.49
CA GLU A 44 -29.47 20.20 17.01
C GLU A 44 -30.46 19.08 16.62
N PRO A 45 -31.61 18.95 17.32
CA PRO A 45 -32.58 17.85 17.10
C PRO A 45 -33.22 17.84 15.72
N SER A 46 -33.21 18.95 14.98
CA SER A 46 -33.82 19.05 13.65
C SER A 46 -32.93 18.49 12.55
N THR A 47 -31.69 18.16 12.83
CA THR A 47 -30.74 17.60 11.86
C THR A 47 -31.03 16.12 11.60
N PRO A 48 -30.59 15.55 10.46
CA PRO A 48 -30.70 14.12 10.19
C PRO A 48 -29.60 13.27 10.89
N ALA A 49 -29.00 13.80 11.94
CA ALA A 49 -28.04 13.05 12.75
C ALA A 49 -28.68 11.82 13.39
N THR A 50 -27.87 10.79 13.65
CA THR A 50 -28.36 9.58 14.34
C THR A 50 -28.30 9.70 15.86
N ILE A 51 -27.54 10.65 16.37
CA ILE A 51 -27.34 10.92 17.80
C ILE A 51 -27.36 12.44 18.02
N HIS A 52 -28.32 12.91 18.83
CA HIS A 52 -28.50 14.34 19.10
C HIS A 52 -27.91 14.75 20.44
N ILE A 53 -26.58 14.85 20.48
CA ILE A 53 -25.77 15.34 21.62
C ILE A 53 -24.54 16.08 21.09
N ASP A 54 -23.88 16.85 21.96
CA ASP A 54 -22.60 17.44 21.63
C ASP A 54 -21.47 16.40 21.47
N SER A 55 -20.42 16.79 20.78
CA SER A 55 -19.30 15.87 20.48
C SER A 55 -18.56 15.40 21.73
N ASP A 56 -18.35 16.26 22.73
CA ASP A 56 -17.64 15.90 23.97
C ASP A 56 -18.44 14.79 24.72
N SER A 57 -19.78 14.92 24.81
CA SER A 57 -20.64 13.92 25.40
C SER A 57 -20.64 12.61 24.61
N PHE A 58 -20.67 12.71 23.27
CA PHE A 58 -20.56 11.52 22.42
C PHE A 58 -19.25 10.75 22.64
N PHE A 59 -18.11 11.43 22.57
CA PHE A 59 -16.81 10.77 22.71
C PHE A 59 -16.62 10.14 24.09
N LYS A 60 -17.15 10.77 25.15
CA LYS A 60 -17.09 10.25 26.51
C LYS A 60 -17.77 8.88 26.67
N ASP A 61 -18.92 8.70 26.05
CA ASP A 61 -19.75 7.50 26.19
C ASP A 61 -19.58 6.48 25.07
N ASN A 62 -18.91 6.87 23.97
CA ASN A 62 -18.72 6.00 22.81
C ASN A 62 -17.81 4.81 23.11
N LYS A 63 -18.20 3.61 22.60
CA LYS A 63 -17.42 2.36 22.69
C LYS A 63 -17.07 1.79 21.32
N ARG A 64 -17.45 2.49 20.24
CA ARG A 64 -17.21 2.03 18.87
C ARG A 64 -15.91 2.64 18.33
N THR A 65 -15.34 1.96 17.37
CA THR A 65 -14.23 2.49 16.54
C THR A 65 -14.69 2.73 15.13
N PHE A 66 -13.99 3.60 14.41
CA PHE A 66 -14.37 4.04 13.07
C PHE A 66 -13.16 3.99 12.12
N ASP A 67 -13.46 3.78 10.85
CA ASP A 67 -12.44 3.71 9.80
C ASP A 67 -12.21 5.09 9.17
N VAL A 68 -13.29 5.88 9.00
CA VAL A 68 -13.21 7.26 8.53
C VAL A 68 -14.09 8.13 9.43
N ILE A 69 -13.52 9.24 9.90
CA ILE A 69 -14.21 10.21 10.78
C ILE A 69 -14.15 11.58 10.10
N PHE A 70 -15.30 12.22 9.95
CA PHE A 70 -15.39 13.59 9.45
C PHE A 70 -15.77 14.56 10.59
N ILE A 71 -15.05 15.68 10.70
CA ILE A 71 -15.22 16.72 11.72
C ILE A 71 -15.59 18.03 11.02
N ASP A 72 -16.82 18.47 11.22
CA ASP A 72 -17.38 19.72 10.69
C ASP A 72 -18.40 20.30 11.70
N GLY A 73 -18.05 20.27 12.99
CA GLY A 73 -18.91 20.69 14.10
C GLY A 73 -18.79 22.16 14.46
N LEU A 74 -18.47 22.48 15.72
CA LEU A 74 -18.26 23.86 16.16
C LEU A 74 -16.94 24.39 15.64
N HIS A 75 -16.97 25.48 14.87
CA HIS A 75 -15.80 26.07 14.20
C HIS A 75 -14.95 26.93 15.15
N HIS A 76 -14.61 26.40 16.29
CA HIS A 76 -13.69 26.96 17.28
C HIS A 76 -12.47 26.06 17.44
N ALA A 77 -11.28 26.66 17.38
CA ALA A 77 -10.01 25.92 17.44
C ALA A 77 -9.94 24.93 18.63
N ASP A 78 -10.33 25.36 19.82
CA ASP A 78 -10.29 24.51 21.01
C ASP A 78 -11.21 23.29 20.90
N GLN A 79 -12.38 23.43 20.29
CA GLN A 79 -13.29 22.31 20.10
C GLN A 79 -12.75 21.37 19.01
N VAL A 80 -12.33 21.90 17.88
CA VAL A 80 -11.73 21.13 16.80
C VAL A 80 -10.52 20.33 17.29
N TYR A 81 -9.68 20.94 18.12
CA TYR A 81 -8.53 20.26 18.72
C TYR A 81 -8.96 19.06 19.59
N ARG A 82 -9.98 19.25 20.45
CA ARG A 82 -10.53 18.15 21.25
C ARG A 82 -11.15 17.06 20.39
N ASP A 83 -11.95 17.44 19.40
CA ASP A 83 -12.62 16.49 18.50
C ASP A 83 -11.62 15.66 17.72
N ILE A 84 -10.51 16.25 17.24
CA ILE A 84 -9.43 15.50 16.56
C ILE A 84 -8.78 14.52 17.53
N ASN A 85 -8.38 14.94 18.73
CA ASN A 85 -7.72 14.05 19.71
C ASN A 85 -8.64 12.91 20.18
N ASN A 86 -9.93 13.18 20.41
CA ASN A 86 -10.91 12.19 20.73
C ASN A 86 -11.13 11.20 19.56
N SER A 87 -11.17 11.71 18.33
CA SER A 87 -11.27 10.89 17.12
C SER A 87 -10.07 9.99 16.93
N LEU A 88 -8.85 10.45 17.21
CA LEU A 88 -7.63 9.63 17.15
C LEU A 88 -7.69 8.43 18.11
N ALA A 89 -8.34 8.60 19.27
CA ALA A 89 -8.50 7.53 20.26
C ALA A 89 -9.44 6.40 19.81
N ILE A 90 -10.36 6.68 18.88
CA ILE A 90 -11.36 5.73 18.38
C ILE A 90 -11.17 5.40 16.89
N LEU A 91 -10.09 5.90 16.28
CA LEU A 91 -9.74 5.63 14.90
C LEU A 91 -9.11 4.25 14.76
N ASN A 92 -9.65 3.43 13.87
CA ASN A 92 -9.08 2.13 13.52
C ASN A 92 -7.69 2.30 12.90
N ASP A 93 -6.88 1.24 12.91
CA ASP A 93 -5.61 1.24 12.21
C ASP A 93 -5.84 1.46 10.70
N LYS A 94 -4.97 2.26 10.07
CA LYS A 94 -5.09 2.71 8.67
C LYS A 94 -6.30 3.59 8.38
N GLY A 95 -7.04 4.02 9.39
CA GLY A 95 -8.17 4.96 9.25
C GLY A 95 -7.74 6.39 8.98
N PHE A 96 -8.73 7.22 8.60
CA PHE A 96 -8.52 8.64 8.31
C PHE A 96 -9.49 9.52 9.09
N ILE A 97 -9.00 10.69 9.53
CA ILE A 97 -9.82 11.80 9.99
C ILE A 97 -9.79 12.87 8.91
N VAL A 98 -10.96 13.39 8.55
CA VAL A 98 -11.12 14.53 7.64
C VAL A 98 -11.69 15.69 8.42
N CYS A 99 -11.01 16.83 8.42
CA CYS A 99 -11.47 18.04 9.10
C CYS A 99 -11.79 19.12 8.07
N HIS A 100 -12.96 19.77 8.21
CA HIS A 100 -13.37 20.82 7.30
C HIS A 100 -12.88 22.21 7.77
N ASP A 101 -12.90 23.20 6.88
CA ASP A 101 -12.63 24.61 7.14
C ASP A 101 -11.19 24.95 7.59
N MET A 102 -10.21 24.13 7.12
CA MET A 102 -8.81 24.32 7.52
C MET A 102 -8.07 25.42 6.74
N ASN A 103 -8.66 25.99 5.66
CA ASN A 103 -7.99 26.98 4.80
C ASN A 103 -8.84 28.22 4.53
N PRO A 104 -9.12 29.08 5.54
CA PRO A 104 -9.85 30.32 5.34
C PRO A 104 -9.12 31.23 4.35
N GLN A 105 -9.84 31.77 3.35
CA GLN A 105 -9.25 32.56 2.29
C GLN A 105 -9.09 34.04 2.65
N LEU A 106 -9.98 34.55 3.50
CA LEU A 106 -9.99 35.94 3.99
C LEU A 106 -10.01 35.93 5.52
N GLU A 107 -9.51 37.03 6.12
CA GLU A 107 -9.48 37.18 7.56
C GLU A 107 -10.89 37.19 8.18
N GLU A 108 -11.88 37.71 7.47
CA GLU A 108 -13.27 37.72 7.91
C GLU A 108 -13.87 36.30 8.00
N HIS A 109 -13.35 35.34 7.25
CA HIS A 109 -13.84 33.96 7.30
C HIS A 109 -13.51 33.24 8.62
N GLN A 110 -12.50 33.72 9.36
CA GLN A 110 -12.06 33.10 10.62
C GLN A 110 -12.55 33.83 11.89
N THR A 111 -13.40 34.86 11.73
CA THR A 111 -13.79 35.68 12.89
C THR A 111 -14.68 34.90 13.87
N LEU A 112 -14.45 35.14 15.17
CA LEU A 112 -15.29 34.64 16.25
C LEU A 112 -15.86 35.87 17.02
N PRO A 113 -17.18 35.88 17.35
CA PRO A 113 -18.21 34.95 16.91
C PRO A 113 -18.57 35.10 15.42
N TYR A 114 -19.38 34.18 14.90
CA TYR A 114 -19.96 34.27 13.54
C TYR A 114 -20.65 35.61 13.26
N ARG A 115 -20.33 36.24 12.14
CA ARG A 115 -20.86 37.55 11.75
C ARG A 115 -21.66 37.56 10.44
N GLY A 116 -21.97 36.36 9.91
CA GLY A 116 -22.68 36.18 8.63
C GLY A 116 -21.72 35.91 7.46
N GLY A 117 -22.26 35.38 6.37
CA GLY A 117 -21.48 35.03 5.17
C GLY A 117 -20.72 33.73 5.27
N ILE A 118 -19.59 33.62 4.55
CA ILE A 118 -18.70 32.48 4.61
C ILE A 118 -17.96 32.47 5.95
N TRP A 119 -17.99 31.33 6.61
CA TRP A 119 -17.40 31.21 7.94
C TRP A 119 -16.72 29.88 8.17
N ASN A 120 -15.41 29.89 8.31
CA ASN A 120 -14.59 28.74 8.62
C ASN A 120 -14.27 28.67 10.12
N GLY A 121 -14.51 29.75 10.86
CA GLY A 121 -14.00 29.88 12.21
C GLY A 121 -12.46 29.84 12.26
N ASP A 122 -11.89 29.63 13.42
CA ASP A 122 -10.44 29.55 13.57
C ASP A 122 -9.90 28.10 13.62
N CYS A 123 -10.60 27.16 12.97
CA CYS A 123 -10.30 25.71 12.93
C CYS A 123 -8.85 25.41 12.55
N TRP A 124 -8.28 26.16 11.60
CA TRP A 124 -6.91 25.97 11.13
C TRP A 124 -5.86 26.04 12.24
N LYS A 125 -6.13 26.80 13.32
CA LYS A 125 -5.21 26.91 14.46
C LYS A 125 -5.03 25.59 15.19
N ALA A 126 -6.13 24.83 15.38
CA ALA A 126 -6.07 23.49 15.96
C ALA A 126 -5.21 22.55 15.12
N TYR A 127 -5.35 22.64 13.79
CA TYR A 127 -4.59 21.81 12.86
C TYR A 127 -3.09 22.14 12.89
N VAL A 128 -2.74 23.43 12.87
CA VAL A 128 -1.35 23.90 12.97
C VAL A 128 -0.74 23.54 14.33
N GLN A 129 -1.50 23.67 15.41
CA GLN A 129 -1.05 23.25 16.75
C GLN A 129 -0.67 21.77 16.77
N LEU A 130 -1.52 20.89 16.24
CA LEU A 130 -1.21 19.45 16.14
C LEU A 130 0.07 19.19 15.31
N ARG A 131 0.29 19.95 14.24
CA ARG A 131 1.52 19.83 13.44
C ARG A 131 2.79 20.28 14.16
N GLN A 132 2.68 21.11 15.20
CA GLN A 132 3.80 21.47 16.07
C GLN A 132 4.06 20.41 17.16
N GLU A 133 3.01 19.73 17.60
CA GLU A 133 3.06 18.82 18.76
C GLU A 133 3.35 17.37 18.38
N ARG A 134 2.81 16.88 17.24
CA ARG A 134 2.74 15.46 16.87
C ARG A 134 3.62 15.15 15.66
N ASP A 135 4.52 14.18 15.82
CA ASP A 135 5.32 13.58 14.75
C ASP A 135 4.86 12.16 14.36
N ASP A 136 3.93 11.60 15.11
CA ASP A 136 3.33 10.28 14.90
C ASP A 136 2.04 10.32 14.05
N LEU A 137 1.77 11.45 13.39
CA LEU A 137 0.65 11.65 12.48
C LEU A 137 1.16 12.06 11.10
N ALA A 138 0.54 11.58 10.04
CA ALA A 138 0.71 12.13 8.70
C ALA A 138 -0.45 13.10 8.41
N MET A 139 -0.14 14.38 8.13
CA MET A 139 -1.13 15.45 8.04
C MET A 139 -0.92 16.30 6.79
N CYS A 140 -1.98 16.59 6.06
CA CYS A 140 -2.00 17.57 4.96
C CYS A 140 -3.39 18.18 4.81
N VAL A 141 -3.51 19.33 4.15
CA VAL A 141 -4.78 19.94 3.80
C VAL A 141 -4.93 19.92 2.28
N VAL A 142 -6.04 19.40 1.78
CA VAL A 142 -6.38 19.47 0.36
C VAL A 142 -6.98 20.84 0.07
N ASP A 143 -6.40 21.55 -0.91
CA ASP A 143 -6.77 22.92 -1.29
C ASP A 143 -8.06 22.92 -2.13
N THR A 144 -9.15 22.63 -1.48
CA THR A 144 -10.50 22.64 -2.03
C THR A 144 -11.52 22.82 -0.91
N ASP A 145 -12.71 23.32 -1.23
CA ASP A 145 -13.84 23.41 -0.29
C ASP A 145 -13.45 24.03 1.07
N TYR A 146 -12.75 25.17 1.06
CA TYR A 146 -12.21 25.87 2.23
C TYR A 146 -11.18 25.08 3.07
N GLY A 147 -10.61 24.03 2.49
CA GLY A 147 -9.56 23.23 3.09
C GLY A 147 -10.09 21.99 3.82
N CYS A 148 -9.86 20.83 3.23
CA CYS A 148 -10.12 19.55 3.86
C CYS A 148 -8.82 19.00 4.46
N GLY A 149 -8.68 19.08 5.77
CA GLY A 149 -7.54 18.53 6.50
C GLY A 149 -7.63 17.03 6.61
N ILE A 150 -6.59 16.32 6.18
CA ILE A 150 -6.47 14.86 6.27
C ILE A 150 -5.49 14.51 7.37
N ILE A 151 -5.87 13.59 8.25
CA ILE A 151 -5.04 13.10 9.35
C ILE A 151 -5.12 11.58 9.37
N THR A 152 -3.97 10.92 9.47
CA THR A 152 -3.87 9.48 9.72
C THR A 152 -2.66 9.18 10.59
N LYS A 153 -2.61 8.00 11.22
CA LYS A 153 -1.41 7.54 11.94
C LYS A 153 -0.26 7.40 10.96
N GLY A 154 0.90 7.94 11.29
CA GLY A 154 2.07 7.94 10.40
C GLY A 154 3.15 8.87 10.91
N TYR A 155 4.06 9.29 10.05
CA TYR A 155 5.14 10.21 10.41
C TYR A 155 5.03 11.52 9.65
N GLN A 156 5.30 12.63 10.34
CA GLN A 156 5.57 13.93 9.74
C GLN A 156 6.68 14.66 10.49
N GLU A 157 7.38 15.53 9.80
CA GLU A 157 8.25 16.52 10.44
C GLU A 157 7.38 17.58 11.13
N LYS A 158 7.66 17.83 12.43
CA LYS A 158 6.94 18.86 13.18
C LYS A 158 7.26 20.24 12.66
N LEU A 159 6.28 21.12 12.71
CA LEU A 159 6.53 22.54 12.52
C LEU A 159 7.32 23.10 13.71
N ASP A 160 8.19 24.04 13.44
CA ASP A 160 8.81 24.85 14.49
C ASP A 160 7.73 25.54 15.32
N LYS A 161 8.08 25.84 16.57
CA LYS A 161 7.16 26.53 17.46
C LYS A 161 6.77 27.89 16.89
N ILE A 162 5.48 28.14 16.78
CA ILE A 162 4.87 29.37 16.31
C ILE A 162 4.20 30.03 17.52
N ASP A 163 4.73 31.14 17.96
CA ASP A 163 4.24 31.83 19.18
C ASP A 163 2.94 32.61 18.94
N ASP A 164 2.68 33.04 17.70
CA ASP A 164 1.48 33.81 17.34
C ASP A 164 0.82 33.29 16.07
N LEU A 165 -0.32 32.65 16.24
CA LEU A 165 -1.16 32.12 15.14
C LEU A 165 -2.13 33.18 14.64
N ASN A 166 -1.60 34.27 14.04
CA ASN A 166 -2.42 35.30 13.41
C ASN A 166 -2.62 35.07 11.91
N PHE A 167 -3.71 35.62 11.36
CA PHE A 167 -4.10 35.42 9.97
C PHE A 167 -3.11 35.96 8.95
N ASN A 168 -2.46 37.07 9.22
CA ASN A 168 -1.52 37.69 8.30
C ASN A 168 -0.32 36.75 8.04
N THR A 169 0.26 36.21 9.11
CA THR A 169 1.35 35.25 9.01
C THR A 169 0.83 33.89 8.37
N PHE A 170 -0.35 33.44 8.79
CA PHE A 170 -0.98 32.28 8.20
C PHE A 170 -1.16 32.43 6.69
N SER A 171 -1.66 33.54 6.20
CA SER A 171 -1.92 33.77 4.78
C SER A 171 -0.63 33.66 3.93
N GLN A 172 0.52 34.05 4.49
CA GLN A 172 1.83 33.95 3.84
C GLN A 172 2.44 32.55 3.93
N LYS A 173 2.17 31.84 5.03
CA LYS A 173 2.76 30.53 5.36
C LYS A 173 1.80 29.34 5.20
N ARG A 174 0.58 29.56 4.69
CA ARG A 174 -0.46 28.51 4.63
C ARG A 174 -0.01 27.23 3.97
N LYS A 175 0.81 27.30 2.90
CA LYS A 175 1.34 26.14 2.20
C LYS A 175 2.21 25.28 3.12
N GLU A 176 3.06 25.90 3.90
CA GLU A 176 3.96 25.26 4.86
C GLU A 176 3.17 24.78 6.10
N TRP A 177 2.39 25.68 6.72
CA TRP A 177 1.68 25.40 7.96
C TRP A 177 0.61 24.33 7.83
N LEU A 178 -0.06 24.27 6.68
CA LEU A 178 -1.10 23.28 6.41
C LEU A 178 -0.57 22.04 5.69
N ASN A 179 0.70 22.01 5.25
CA ASN A 179 1.16 21.03 4.26
C ASN A 179 0.16 20.94 3.10
N LEU A 180 -0.13 22.11 2.50
CA LEU A 180 -1.22 22.28 1.53
C LEU A 180 -0.91 21.56 0.24
N ILE A 181 -1.81 20.70 -0.23
CA ILE A 181 -1.68 19.92 -1.46
C ILE A 181 -2.87 20.16 -2.39
N SER A 182 -2.65 19.97 -3.70
CA SER A 182 -3.75 20.05 -4.66
C SER A 182 -4.63 18.79 -4.63
N PRO A 183 -5.89 18.88 -5.14
CA PRO A 183 -6.76 17.72 -5.32
C PRO A 183 -6.13 16.59 -6.15
N GLU A 184 -5.34 16.94 -7.19
CA GLU A 184 -4.62 15.96 -8.01
C GLU A 184 -3.54 15.24 -7.21
N THR A 185 -2.82 15.97 -6.34
CA THR A 185 -1.82 15.38 -5.44
C THR A 185 -2.47 14.46 -4.41
N PHE A 186 -3.64 14.86 -3.87
CA PHE A 186 -4.43 14.00 -3.01
C PHE A 186 -4.81 12.67 -3.69
N LEU A 187 -5.37 12.75 -4.90
CA LEU A 187 -5.75 11.56 -5.66
C LEU A 187 -4.55 10.66 -5.99
N SER A 188 -3.43 11.24 -6.39
CA SER A 188 -2.26 10.47 -6.82
C SER A 188 -1.42 9.92 -5.68
N LYS A 189 -1.33 10.62 -4.54
CA LYS A 189 -0.46 10.21 -3.42
C LYS A 189 -1.20 9.57 -2.25
N ILE A 190 -2.46 9.94 -2.02
CA ILE A 190 -3.22 9.46 -0.88
C ILE A 190 -4.28 8.45 -1.28
N VAL A 191 -5.06 8.71 -2.34
CA VAL A 191 -6.17 7.84 -2.76
C VAL A 191 -5.71 6.70 -3.65
N ALA A 192 -4.81 6.97 -4.59
CA ALA A 192 -4.31 5.93 -5.48
C ALA A 192 -3.94 4.68 -4.66
N PRO A 193 -4.28 3.48 -5.14
CA PRO A 193 -3.89 2.27 -4.44
C PRO A 193 -2.40 2.38 -4.14
N ASN A 194 -2.03 2.14 -2.88
CA ASN A 194 -0.63 2.09 -2.51
C ASN A 194 0.04 1.04 -3.42
N ILE A 195 0.70 1.55 -4.45
CA ILE A 195 1.78 0.80 -5.05
C ILE A 195 2.88 0.91 -4.00
N ASN A 196 2.80 0.03 -3.00
CA ASN A 196 3.65 -0.07 -1.82
C ASN A 196 3.45 0.96 -0.69
N GLU A 197 3.32 0.43 0.52
CA GLU A 197 3.15 1.12 1.81
C GLU A 197 4.39 1.92 2.29
N ASN A 198 5.36 2.25 1.40
CA ASN A 198 6.58 2.96 1.79
C ASN A 198 6.95 4.05 0.78
N ASP A 199 6.97 5.32 1.21
CA ASP A 199 7.76 6.40 0.57
C ASP A 199 9.22 5.97 0.30
N TYR A 200 9.69 4.97 1.05
CA TYR A 200 10.97 4.29 0.87
C TYR A 200 11.07 3.65 -0.51
N ASP A 201 10.00 3.04 -1.01
CA ASP A 201 10.00 2.33 -2.29
C ASP A 201 10.03 3.27 -3.49
N VAL A 202 9.34 4.41 -3.44
CA VAL A 202 9.39 5.41 -4.52
C VAL A 202 10.78 6.06 -4.58
N LYS A 203 11.35 6.40 -3.43
CA LYS A 203 12.71 6.96 -3.35
C LYS A 203 13.74 5.92 -3.77
N TYR A 204 13.55 4.67 -3.37
CA TYR A 204 14.41 3.56 -3.75
C TYR A 204 14.35 3.32 -5.27
N LEU A 205 13.15 3.22 -5.85
CA LEU A 205 12.98 3.09 -7.31
C LEU A 205 13.60 4.28 -8.06
N THR A 206 13.38 5.51 -7.58
CA THR A 206 13.95 6.71 -8.20
C THR A 206 15.48 6.66 -8.21
N ASN A 207 16.09 6.22 -7.12
CA ASN A 207 17.54 6.03 -7.04
C ASN A 207 18.03 4.93 -7.99
N LEU A 208 17.35 3.77 -8.04
CA LEU A 208 17.70 2.69 -8.97
C LEU A 208 17.59 3.16 -10.45
N LEU A 209 16.54 3.88 -10.80
CA LEU A 209 16.35 4.42 -12.15
C LEU A 209 17.41 5.48 -12.49
N HIS A 210 17.80 6.31 -11.53
CA HIS A 210 18.88 7.28 -11.70
C HIS A 210 20.23 6.58 -12.00
N HIS A 211 20.55 5.54 -11.24
CA HIS A 211 21.74 4.71 -11.51
C HIS A 211 21.65 3.99 -12.86
N TYR A 212 20.47 3.44 -13.18
CA TYR A 212 20.26 2.76 -14.45
C TYR A 212 20.45 3.69 -15.66
N ILE A 213 19.98 4.94 -15.58
CA ILE A 213 20.17 5.93 -16.66
C ILE A 213 21.66 6.20 -16.92
N GLN A 214 22.47 6.20 -15.86
CA GLN A 214 23.92 6.42 -15.97
C GLN A 214 24.69 5.16 -16.38
N HIS A 215 24.23 4.00 -15.92
CA HIS A 215 24.89 2.70 -16.08
C HIS A 215 23.89 1.61 -16.50
N PRO A 216 23.28 1.69 -17.71
CA PRO A 216 22.23 0.74 -18.12
C PRO A 216 22.74 -0.70 -18.31
N GLU A 217 24.07 -0.86 -18.43
CA GLU A 217 24.71 -2.16 -18.60
C GLU A 217 25.07 -2.85 -17.27
N ASP A 218 24.92 -2.16 -16.12
CA ASP A 218 25.23 -2.72 -14.82
C ASP A 218 24.25 -3.87 -14.47
N PRO A 219 24.73 -5.14 -14.35
CA PRO A 219 23.87 -6.27 -14.09
C PRO A 219 23.25 -6.25 -12.70
N GLU A 220 23.91 -5.66 -11.71
CA GLU A 220 23.39 -5.56 -10.35
C GLU A 220 22.21 -4.56 -10.29
N ILE A 221 22.32 -3.44 -10.97
CA ILE A 221 21.23 -2.47 -11.07
C ILE A 221 20.04 -3.06 -11.83
N ASN A 222 20.28 -3.79 -12.92
CA ASN A 222 19.22 -4.49 -13.63
C ASN A 222 18.55 -5.56 -12.75
N TYR A 223 19.33 -6.31 -11.97
CA TYR A 223 18.81 -7.28 -11.00
C TYR A 223 17.92 -6.61 -9.94
N LEU A 224 18.37 -5.52 -9.31
CA LEU A 224 17.61 -4.81 -8.29
C LEU A 224 16.31 -4.23 -8.86
N LEU A 225 16.34 -3.70 -10.08
CA LEU A 225 15.12 -3.27 -10.78
C LEU A 225 14.18 -4.44 -11.07
N ALA A 226 14.71 -5.59 -11.49
CA ALA A 226 13.88 -6.78 -11.73
C ALA A 226 13.16 -7.21 -10.45
N MET A 227 13.85 -7.28 -9.31
CA MET A 227 13.25 -7.67 -8.03
C MET A 227 12.22 -6.65 -7.57
N PHE A 228 12.53 -5.36 -7.66
CA PHE A 228 11.58 -4.30 -7.34
C PHE A 228 10.28 -4.42 -8.16
N TYR A 229 10.40 -4.63 -9.48
CA TYR A 229 9.21 -4.78 -10.34
C TYR A 229 8.45 -6.09 -10.09
N TRP A 230 9.13 -7.14 -9.62
CA TRP A 230 8.46 -8.36 -9.15
C TRP A 230 7.59 -8.08 -7.92
N ASP A 231 8.13 -7.39 -6.92
CA ASP A 231 7.46 -7.10 -5.65
C ASP A 231 6.20 -6.25 -5.85
N ILE A 232 6.22 -5.33 -6.82
CA ILE A 232 5.04 -4.52 -7.18
C ILE A 232 4.15 -5.20 -8.24
N GLY A 233 4.38 -6.46 -8.60
CA GLY A 233 3.54 -7.21 -9.54
C GLY A 233 3.69 -6.82 -11.02
N GLN A 234 4.69 -6.01 -11.38
CA GLN A 234 4.94 -5.57 -12.76
C GLN A 234 5.78 -6.60 -13.53
N THR A 235 5.16 -7.76 -13.81
CA THR A 235 5.85 -8.93 -14.40
C THR A 235 6.54 -8.64 -15.73
N ALA A 236 6.00 -7.78 -16.58
CA ALA A 236 6.61 -7.43 -17.87
C ALA A 236 7.94 -6.66 -17.70
N ALA A 237 7.97 -5.70 -16.78
CA ALA A 237 9.19 -4.97 -16.45
C ALA A 237 10.21 -5.89 -15.76
N CYS A 238 9.77 -6.69 -14.79
CA CYS A 238 10.59 -7.69 -14.13
C CYS A 238 11.30 -8.60 -15.16
N MET A 239 10.56 -9.21 -16.09
CA MET A 239 11.15 -10.05 -17.15
C MET A 239 12.20 -9.32 -17.97
N SER A 240 11.93 -8.07 -18.37
CA SER A 240 12.86 -7.28 -19.19
C SER A 240 14.20 -7.08 -18.46
N TYR A 241 14.15 -6.72 -17.20
CA TYR A 241 15.36 -6.50 -16.40
C TYR A 241 16.05 -7.82 -16.00
N CYS A 242 15.31 -8.92 -15.75
CA CYS A 242 15.88 -10.24 -15.57
C CYS A 242 16.72 -10.68 -16.79
N LEU A 243 16.17 -10.56 -18.00
CA LEU A 243 16.89 -10.95 -19.22
C LEU A 243 18.15 -10.10 -19.44
N ARG A 244 18.09 -8.80 -19.17
CA ARG A 244 19.28 -7.93 -19.24
C ARG A 244 20.36 -8.35 -18.23
N THR A 245 19.96 -8.73 -17.01
CA THR A 245 20.91 -9.26 -16.02
C THR A 245 21.55 -10.54 -16.51
N VAL A 246 20.77 -11.49 -17.06
CA VAL A 246 21.30 -12.75 -17.59
C VAL A 246 22.32 -12.52 -18.72
N GLU A 247 22.06 -11.57 -19.62
CA GLU A 247 22.92 -11.28 -20.75
C GLU A 247 24.25 -10.59 -20.35
N ARG A 248 24.24 -9.82 -19.25
CA ARG A 248 25.35 -8.92 -18.89
C ARG A 248 26.15 -9.36 -17.67
N SER A 249 25.58 -10.22 -16.83
CA SER A 249 26.22 -10.67 -15.60
C SER A 249 27.24 -11.77 -15.86
N GLU A 250 28.41 -11.67 -15.25
CA GLU A 250 29.36 -12.78 -15.12
C GLU A 250 29.04 -13.68 -13.91
N SER A 251 28.19 -13.20 -12.99
CA SER A 251 27.76 -13.97 -11.83
C SER A 251 26.72 -15.02 -12.22
N LYS A 252 27.13 -16.30 -12.12
CA LYS A 252 26.24 -17.43 -12.36
C LYS A 252 25.03 -17.43 -11.43
N LEU A 253 25.20 -16.96 -10.18
CA LEU A 253 24.10 -16.87 -9.23
C LEU A 253 23.03 -15.87 -9.69
N LEU A 254 23.42 -14.68 -10.12
CA LEU A 254 22.47 -13.68 -10.64
C LEU A 254 21.79 -14.16 -11.92
N GLN A 255 22.53 -14.81 -12.84
CA GLN A 255 21.96 -15.42 -14.04
C GLN A 255 20.89 -16.47 -13.66
N TYR A 256 21.22 -17.35 -12.71
CA TYR A 256 20.36 -18.43 -12.25
C TYR A 256 19.05 -17.89 -11.64
N GLU A 257 19.15 -16.95 -10.69
CA GLU A 257 17.99 -16.33 -10.05
C GLU A 257 17.11 -15.60 -11.05
N CYS A 258 17.70 -14.83 -11.96
CA CYS A 258 16.95 -14.10 -12.99
C CYS A 258 16.26 -15.02 -14.00
N LEU A 259 16.85 -16.14 -14.36
CA LEU A 259 16.22 -17.14 -15.23
C LEU A 259 14.98 -17.77 -14.56
N ILE A 260 15.11 -18.12 -13.28
CA ILE A 260 13.98 -18.65 -12.50
C ILE A 260 12.90 -17.58 -12.36
N ARG A 261 13.27 -16.35 -12.02
CA ARG A 261 12.30 -15.25 -11.85
C ARG A 261 11.57 -14.94 -13.15
N ALA A 262 12.26 -14.94 -14.29
CA ALA A 262 11.63 -14.79 -15.59
C ALA A 262 10.66 -15.94 -15.91
N ALA A 263 11.02 -17.17 -15.57
CA ALA A 263 10.12 -18.32 -15.71
C ALA A 263 8.84 -18.14 -14.87
N MET A 264 8.97 -17.75 -13.61
CA MET A 264 7.83 -17.45 -12.72
C MET A 264 6.93 -16.33 -13.27
N CYS A 265 7.50 -15.29 -13.89
CA CYS A 265 6.73 -14.23 -14.55
C CYS A 265 5.91 -14.77 -15.72
N TYR A 266 6.48 -15.65 -16.56
CA TYR A 266 5.75 -16.27 -17.66
C TYR A 266 4.71 -17.27 -17.19
N GLU A 267 4.96 -17.97 -16.09
CA GLU A 267 4.00 -18.90 -15.48
C GLU A 267 2.74 -18.18 -15.01
N LYS A 268 2.89 -17.00 -14.38
CA LYS A 268 1.74 -16.13 -14.01
C LYS A 268 0.87 -15.72 -15.20
N GLN A 269 1.42 -15.69 -16.42
CA GLN A 269 0.65 -15.40 -17.64
C GLN A 269 -0.17 -16.61 -18.13
N GLY A 270 0.15 -17.83 -17.71
CA GLY A 270 -0.64 -19.06 -17.95
C GLY A 270 -0.59 -19.66 -19.36
N THR A 271 0.02 -19.01 -20.35
CA THR A 271 -0.07 -19.42 -21.77
C THR A 271 1.25 -19.85 -22.41
N ARG A 272 2.37 -19.80 -21.69
CA ARG A 272 3.71 -19.96 -22.26
C ARG A 272 4.52 -21.10 -21.66
N LYS A 273 3.91 -22.26 -21.49
CA LYS A 273 4.52 -23.44 -20.85
C LYS A 273 5.89 -23.85 -21.40
N PHE A 274 6.10 -23.75 -22.72
CA PHE A 274 7.39 -24.09 -23.34
C PHE A 274 8.48 -23.06 -23.02
N THR A 275 8.12 -21.77 -22.92
CA THR A 275 9.06 -20.71 -22.50
C THR A 275 9.47 -20.89 -21.04
N VAL A 276 8.50 -21.18 -20.16
CA VAL A 276 8.76 -21.48 -18.73
C VAL A 276 9.73 -22.66 -18.61
N LYS A 277 9.41 -23.80 -19.28
CA LYS A 277 10.29 -24.99 -19.29
C LYS A 277 11.70 -24.62 -19.75
N GLY A 278 11.83 -23.90 -20.86
CA GLY A 278 13.13 -23.53 -21.44
C GLY A 278 13.96 -22.64 -20.51
N LEU A 279 13.33 -21.68 -19.81
CA LEU A 279 14.04 -20.82 -18.85
C LEU A 279 14.52 -21.59 -17.63
N ILE A 280 13.68 -22.50 -17.09
CA ILE A 280 14.08 -23.35 -15.97
C ILE A 280 15.23 -24.27 -16.39
N GLN A 281 15.18 -24.88 -17.57
CA GLN A 281 16.27 -25.70 -18.09
C GLN A 281 17.58 -24.92 -18.28
N ASN A 282 17.49 -23.66 -18.74
CA ASN A 282 18.65 -22.79 -18.83
C ASN A 282 19.24 -22.47 -17.44
N ALA A 283 18.40 -22.26 -16.41
CA ALA A 283 18.88 -22.11 -15.05
C ALA A 283 19.63 -23.38 -14.58
N MET A 284 19.12 -24.58 -14.86
CA MET A 284 19.81 -25.86 -14.58
C MET A 284 21.15 -25.98 -15.27
N ILE A 285 21.28 -25.44 -16.51
CA ILE A 285 22.57 -25.41 -17.22
C ILE A 285 23.56 -24.46 -16.54
N VAL A 286 23.10 -23.30 -16.09
CA VAL A 286 23.96 -22.30 -15.43
C VAL A 286 24.50 -22.82 -14.09
N MET A 287 23.63 -23.43 -13.26
CA MET A 287 24.00 -23.98 -11.95
C MET A 287 23.39 -25.38 -11.73
N PRO A 288 23.98 -26.43 -12.34
CA PRO A 288 23.35 -27.74 -12.43
C PRO A 288 23.19 -28.49 -11.10
N LYS A 289 23.94 -28.13 -10.07
CA LYS A 289 23.86 -28.76 -8.75
C LYS A 289 22.85 -28.11 -7.82
N ARG A 290 22.28 -26.97 -8.22
CA ARG A 290 21.27 -26.31 -7.40
C ARG A 290 19.90 -26.96 -7.56
N PRO A 291 19.20 -27.23 -6.45
CA PRO A 291 17.96 -28.02 -6.45
C PRO A 291 16.72 -27.25 -6.91
N GLU A 292 16.70 -25.89 -6.78
CA GLU A 292 15.50 -25.09 -6.96
C GLU A 292 14.93 -25.22 -8.39
N ALA A 293 15.78 -25.11 -9.43
CA ALA A 293 15.34 -25.24 -10.82
C ALA A 293 14.86 -26.66 -11.14
N HIS A 294 15.48 -27.70 -10.56
CA HIS A 294 15.02 -29.07 -10.74
C HIS A 294 13.64 -29.29 -10.11
N PHE A 295 13.43 -28.77 -8.91
CA PHE A 295 12.12 -28.80 -8.25
C PHE A 295 11.04 -28.09 -9.07
N LEU A 296 11.32 -26.88 -9.54
CA LEU A 296 10.39 -26.11 -10.36
C LEU A 296 10.09 -26.81 -11.69
N LEU A 297 11.06 -27.50 -12.29
CA LEU A 297 10.85 -28.28 -13.49
C LEU A 297 9.95 -29.51 -13.23
N ALA A 298 10.18 -30.22 -12.12
CA ALA A 298 9.33 -31.36 -11.73
C ALA A 298 7.88 -30.92 -11.52
N ARG A 299 7.66 -29.84 -10.75
CA ARG A 299 6.32 -29.24 -10.59
C ARG A 299 5.70 -28.75 -11.89
N HIS A 300 6.50 -28.17 -12.80
CA HIS A 300 6.00 -27.76 -14.11
C HIS A 300 5.43 -28.95 -14.90
N TYR A 301 6.09 -30.11 -14.87
CA TYR A 301 5.57 -31.33 -15.49
C TYR A 301 4.29 -31.84 -14.80
N GLU A 302 4.23 -31.82 -13.48
CA GLU A 302 3.04 -32.16 -12.72
C GLU A 302 1.82 -31.33 -13.14
N HIS A 303 1.97 -29.99 -13.14
CA HIS A 303 0.85 -29.07 -13.31
C HIS A 303 0.36 -28.95 -14.76
N HIS A 304 1.24 -29.08 -15.75
CA HIS A 304 0.89 -28.74 -17.12
C HIS A 304 0.56 -29.91 -18.03
N ASN A 305 0.69 -31.17 -17.57
CA ASN A 305 0.46 -32.33 -18.39
C ASN A 305 -0.39 -33.42 -17.71
N GLN A 306 -1.38 -33.03 -16.92
CA GLN A 306 -2.25 -33.94 -16.15
C GLN A 306 -3.00 -34.98 -16.99
N SER A 307 -2.99 -34.87 -18.33
CA SER A 307 -3.63 -35.83 -19.26
C SER A 307 -2.65 -36.70 -20.04
N ASP A 308 -1.35 -36.59 -19.78
CA ASP A 308 -0.30 -37.29 -20.53
C ASP A 308 0.55 -38.16 -19.57
N ASP A 309 0.53 -39.50 -19.75
CA ASP A 309 1.34 -40.46 -18.97
C ASP A 309 2.84 -40.15 -19.03
N GLY A 310 3.31 -39.45 -20.08
CA GLY A 310 4.68 -39.02 -20.26
C GLY A 310 5.12 -37.95 -19.22
N ALA A 311 4.22 -37.13 -18.78
CA ALA A 311 4.54 -36.02 -17.86
C ALA A 311 4.90 -36.49 -16.46
N TRP A 312 4.21 -37.47 -15.93
CA TRP A 312 4.54 -38.08 -14.65
C TRP A 312 5.91 -38.75 -14.69
N LYS A 313 6.24 -39.37 -15.83
CA LYS A 313 7.55 -39.96 -16.05
C LYS A 313 8.65 -38.92 -16.10
N ASP A 314 8.43 -37.79 -16.79
CA ASP A 314 9.36 -36.67 -16.84
C ASP A 314 9.54 -36.04 -15.46
N CYS A 315 8.46 -35.86 -14.69
CA CYS A 315 8.50 -35.41 -13.30
C CYS A 315 9.37 -36.34 -12.43
N TYR A 316 9.07 -37.64 -12.47
CA TYR A 316 9.81 -38.64 -11.72
C TYR A 316 11.30 -38.68 -12.07
N GLN A 317 11.64 -38.67 -13.36
CA GLN A 317 13.05 -38.65 -13.80
C GLN A 317 13.77 -37.38 -13.35
N THR A 318 13.11 -36.21 -13.44
CA THR A 318 13.69 -34.95 -12.99
C THR A 318 13.95 -34.96 -11.49
N ALA A 319 13.02 -35.45 -10.69
CA ALA A 319 13.16 -35.57 -9.25
C ALA A 319 14.27 -36.58 -8.85
N CYS A 320 14.38 -37.73 -9.55
CA CYS A 320 15.45 -38.69 -9.34
C CYS A 320 16.85 -38.09 -9.64
N ILE A 321 16.97 -37.33 -10.74
CA ILE A 321 18.21 -36.64 -11.08
C ILE A 321 18.56 -35.64 -10.00
N ALA A 322 17.59 -34.86 -9.54
CA ALA A 322 17.80 -33.87 -8.48
C ALA A 322 18.26 -34.52 -7.17
N GLU A 323 17.59 -35.59 -6.74
CA GLU A 323 17.96 -36.35 -5.55
C GLU A 323 19.40 -36.88 -5.59
N ALA A 324 19.81 -37.39 -6.76
CA ALA A 324 21.13 -38.00 -6.93
C ALA A 324 22.27 -36.98 -7.12
N PHE A 325 21.97 -35.79 -7.65
CA PHE A 325 22.99 -34.90 -8.17
C PHE A 325 23.03 -33.51 -7.50
N CYS A 326 21.91 -33.04 -6.95
CA CYS A 326 21.85 -31.71 -6.37
C CYS A 326 22.36 -31.66 -4.93
N GLU A 327 22.81 -30.48 -4.53
CA GLU A 327 23.18 -30.16 -3.15
C GLU A 327 21.91 -30.17 -2.28
N ARG A 328 22.02 -30.78 -1.08
CA ARG A 328 20.86 -30.88 -0.18
C ARG A 328 20.58 -29.62 0.59
N ASP A 329 21.60 -28.85 0.88
CA ASP A 329 21.53 -27.61 1.66
C ASP A 329 22.43 -26.54 1.01
N PRO A 330 22.04 -26.02 -0.16
CA PRO A 330 22.81 -24.95 -0.82
C PRO A 330 22.67 -23.63 -0.06
N GLU A 331 23.62 -22.72 -0.23
CA GLU A 331 23.47 -21.35 0.27
C GLU A 331 22.16 -20.75 -0.26
N PRO A 332 21.38 -20.03 0.58
CA PRO A 332 20.14 -19.41 0.15
C PRO A 332 20.32 -18.49 -1.06
N LEU A 333 19.32 -18.48 -1.93
CA LEU A 333 19.22 -17.47 -2.98
C LEU A 333 18.93 -16.09 -2.36
N ARG A 334 19.26 -15.04 -3.09
CA ARG A 334 18.96 -13.65 -2.66
C ARG A 334 17.48 -13.34 -2.64
N THR A 335 16.67 -14.12 -3.38
CA THR A 335 15.22 -13.98 -3.45
C THR A 335 14.52 -15.31 -3.27
N ASP A 336 13.32 -15.28 -2.71
CA ASP A 336 12.45 -16.46 -2.63
C ASP A 336 11.95 -16.87 -4.02
N VAL A 337 12.05 -18.17 -4.33
CA VAL A 337 11.68 -18.76 -5.60
C VAL A 337 10.66 -19.91 -5.42
N ASP A 338 9.88 -19.90 -4.35
CA ASP A 338 8.89 -20.92 -4.00
C ASP A 338 9.49 -22.34 -3.88
N TYR A 339 10.75 -22.46 -3.47
CA TYR A 339 11.41 -23.73 -3.23
C TYR A 339 11.32 -24.11 -1.74
N PRO A 340 10.60 -25.19 -1.40
CA PRO A 340 10.35 -25.52 0.00
C PRO A 340 11.51 -26.26 0.70
N GLY A 341 12.65 -26.37 0.06
CA GLY A 341 13.76 -27.18 0.53
C GLY A 341 13.82 -28.55 -0.13
N PHE A 342 14.87 -29.33 0.20
CA PHE A 342 15.15 -30.60 -0.47
C PHE A 342 14.04 -31.65 -0.34
N TYR A 343 13.23 -31.58 0.71
CA TYR A 343 12.06 -32.45 0.87
C TYR A 343 11.03 -32.28 -0.25
N GLY A 344 10.95 -31.09 -0.86
CA GLY A 344 10.08 -30.85 -2.01
C GLY A 344 10.43 -31.76 -3.19
N ILE A 345 11.73 -31.97 -3.47
CA ILE A 345 12.18 -32.91 -4.51
C ILE A 345 11.77 -34.33 -4.17
N LEU A 346 11.93 -34.75 -2.90
CA LEU A 346 11.53 -36.09 -2.46
C LEU A 346 9.99 -36.27 -2.56
N PHE A 347 9.23 -35.23 -2.28
CA PHE A 347 7.78 -35.23 -2.43
C PHE A 347 7.36 -35.37 -3.89
N GLU A 348 7.96 -34.58 -4.80
CA GLU A 348 7.69 -34.71 -6.24
C GLU A 348 8.07 -36.10 -6.76
N LYS A 349 9.18 -36.70 -6.28
CA LYS A 349 9.57 -38.04 -6.60
C LYS A 349 8.51 -39.08 -6.16
N ALA A 350 8.07 -38.97 -4.91
CA ALA A 350 7.09 -39.92 -4.32
C ALA A 350 5.76 -39.86 -5.05
N ILE A 351 5.21 -38.67 -5.30
CA ILE A 351 3.95 -38.49 -6.01
C ILE A 351 4.06 -39.03 -7.44
N SER A 352 5.09 -38.66 -8.18
CA SER A 352 5.26 -39.06 -9.56
C SER A 352 5.54 -40.57 -9.68
N ALA A 353 6.26 -41.20 -8.73
CA ALA A 353 6.44 -42.66 -8.64
C ALA A 353 5.08 -43.40 -8.51
N TRP A 354 4.18 -42.88 -7.66
CA TRP A 354 2.84 -43.45 -7.52
C TRP A 354 2.10 -43.46 -8.85
N TRP A 355 2.06 -42.36 -9.58
CA TRP A 355 1.39 -42.25 -10.87
C TRP A 355 2.07 -43.06 -11.99
N CYS A 356 3.38 -43.32 -11.84
CA CYS A 356 4.11 -44.22 -12.76
C CYS A 356 3.98 -45.71 -12.42
N GLY A 357 3.22 -46.07 -11.37
CA GLY A 357 3.06 -47.47 -10.92
C GLY A 357 4.24 -48.02 -10.14
N LEU A 358 5.18 -47.19 -9.69
CA LEU A 358 6.35 -47.56 -8.92
C LEU A 358 6.05 -47.50 -7.41
N CYS A 359 5.06 -48.25 -6.96
CA CYS A 359 4.48 -48.15 -5.62
C CYS A 359 5.48 -48.34 -4.46
N ASP A 360 6.54 -49.12 -4.67
CA ASP A 360 7.56 -49.34 -3.63
C ASP A 360 8.48 -48.12 -3.42
N GLU A 361 8.61 -47.28 -4.44
CA GLU A 361 9.40 -46.03 -4.37
C GLU A 361 8.57 -44.82 -3.93
N SER A 362 7.26 -44.97 -3.85
CA SER A 362 6.33 -43.92 -3.41
C SER A 362 6.13 -43.89 -1.88
N ARG A 363 6.67 -44.89 -1.17
CA ARG A 363 6.60 -45.03 0.30
C ARG A 363 7.85 -44.47 0.99
#